data_914ab5cd04a200e29bc566a092d8046f
#
_entry.id   914ab5cd04a200e29bc566a092d8046f
#
_cell.length_a   1.000
_cell.length_b   1.000
_cell.length_c   1.000
_cell.angle_alpha   90.00
_cell.angle_beta   90.00
_cell.angle_gamma   90.00
#
_symmetry.space_group_name_H-M   'P 1'
#
loop_
_entity.id
_entity.type
_entity.pdbx_description
1 polymer ?
#
loop_
_entity_poly.entity_id
_entity_poly.type
_entity_poly.pdbx_seq_one_letter_code
_entity_poly.pdbx_strand_id
1 'polypeptide(L)'
;MADFGKYYRAYMYMQELLQNDFTYNYINESFKDGDEGKDSLDGKTNEKVIDMDWVEVIEEAIPYIQKAIDEQRRFIKQIDNVVRVELAKQVGPDSVKHLAQHTNFIAKVEGDMVTPNKVLTIEREESFAIYENRVLMTLIRRALYFVDDNYSKMKDVTNDSYNNMKITRHLELNDKVLDFSINYVNESHEELADDLDVLDVEELSDFDRIRKIRSALNEFLNTQLMREIAKEPEVRPPLTQTNLLKKNPNFKKAVELWNFLDSYKRPGFEIVGEEYKGDMSEEIKQDVYFSMGFQHFIMTLTTNPGLRNLLQQK
;
A
#
# COMPACT_ATOMS: atom_id res chain seq x y z
N MET A 1 -8.97 -16.47 26.03
CA MET A 1 -7.61 -16.90 25.70
C MET A 1 -7.23 -18.09 26.57
N ALA A 2 -6.79 -19.19 25.99
CA ALA A 2 -6.24 -20.29 26.76
C ALA A 2 -4.99 -19.80 27.52
N ASP A 3 -4.89 -20.16 28.81
CA ASP A 3 -3.75 -19.75 29.64
C ASP A 3 -2.51 -20.58 29.26
N PHE A 4 -1.76 -20.07 28.25
CA PHE A 4 -0.54 -20.70 27.74
C PHE A 4 0.44 -21.05 28.88
N GLY A 5 0.51 -20.21 29.92
CA GLY A 5 1.40 -20.47 31.06
C GLY A 5 1.03 -21.72 31.84
N LYS A 6 -0.23 -22.15 31.86
CA LYS A 6 -0.63 -23.42 32.49
C LYS A 6 -0.18 -24.62 31.67
N TYR A 7 -0.33 -24.55 30.34
CA TYR A 7 0.13 -25.62 29.44
C TYR A 7 1.64 -25.76 29.47
N TYR A 8 2.38 -24.65 29.44
CA TYR A 8 3.83 -24.67 29.53
C TYR A 8 4.32 -25.27 30.85
N ARG A 9 3.74 -24.92 31.99
CA ARG A 9 4.09 -25.53 33.29
C ARG A 9 3.77 -27.01 33.33
N ALA A 10 2.65 -27.44 32.75
CA ALA A 10 2.30 -28.84 32.65
C ALA A 10 3.31 -29.63 31.77
N TYR A 11 3.74 -29.01 30.68
CA TYR A 11 4.78 -29.57 29.80
C TYR A 11 6.10 -29.74 30.55
N MET A 12 6.58 -28.70 31.23
CA MET A 12 7.84 -28.76 32.00
C MET A 12 7.78 -29.78 33.13
N TYR A 13 6.65 -29.86 33.84
CA TYR A 13 6.46 -30.89 34.88
C TYR A 13 6.46 -32.30 34.31
N MET A 14 5.87 -32.51 33.18
CA MET A 14 5.83 -33.79 32.48
C MET A 14 7.23 -34.18 31.98
N GLN A 15 8.00 -33.21 31.49
CA GLN A 15 9.40 -33.40 31.08
C GLN A 15 10.25 -33.84 32.26
N GLU A 16 10.12 -33.22 33.43
CA GLU A 16 10.83 -33.59 34.67
C GLU A 16 10.47 -35.00 35.14
N LEU A 17 9.19 -35.37 35.09
CA LEU A 17 8.75 -36.71 35.43
C LEU A 17 9.32 -37.78 34.52
N LEU A 18 9.33 -37.54 33.22
CA LEU A 18 9.82 -38.50 32.22
C LEU A 18 11.34 -38.64 32.25
N GLN A 19 12.08 -37.57 32.55
CA GLN A 19 13.53 -37.64 32.74
C GLN A 19 13.97 -38.58 33.85
N ASN A 20 13.12 -38.86 34.85
CA ASN A 20 13.37 -39.79 35.92
C ASN A 20 12.91 -41.22 35.60
N ASP A 21 12.26 -41.47 34.45
CA ASP A 21 11.83 -42.80 34.03
C ASP A 21 12.95 -43.51 33.26
N PHE A 22 13.39 -44.69 33.72
CA PHE A 22 14.43 -45.45 33.07
C PHE A 22 14.10 -45.84 31.63
N THR A 23 12.87 -46.23 31.39
CA THR A 23 12.41 -46.66 30.05
C THR A 23 12.40 -45.50 29.06
N TYR A 24 11.94 -44.34 29.53
CA TYR A 24 11.93 -43.12 28.73
C TYR A 24 13.34 -42.65 28.39
N ASN A 25 14.26 -42.63 29.38
CA ASN A 25 15.62 -42.23 29.16
C ASN A 25 16.36 -43.16 28.20
N TYR A 26 16.12 -44.47 28.31
CA TYR A 26 16.68 -45.45 27.39
C TYR A 26 16.24 -45.20 25.94
N ILE A 27 14.97 -44.93 25.73
CA ILE A 27 14.40 -44.62 24.40
C ILE A 27 14.95 -43.27 23.89
N ASN A 28 15.01 -42.25 24.74
CA ASN A 28 15.51 -40.92 24.36
C ASN A 28 17.01 -40.96 23.99
N GLU A 29 17.82 -41.72 24.71
CA GLU A 29 19.24 -41.94 24.36
C GLU A 29 19.34 -42.73 23.06
N SER A 30 18.50 -43.72 22.84
CA SER A 30 18.46 -44.47 21.58
C SER A 30 18.12 -43.60 20.38
N PHE A 31 17.34 -42.54 20.56
CA PHE A 31 17.11 -41.54 19.51
C PHE A 31 18.31 -40.66 19.21
N LYS A 32 19.17 -40.43 20.20
CA LYS A 32 20.43 -39.69 20.00
C LYS A 32 21.46 -40.52 19.26
N ASP A 33 21.55 -41.83 19.59
CA ASP A 33 22.53 -42.75 19.04
C ASP A 33 22.07 -43.41 17.73
N GLY A 34 20.83 -43.24 17.34
CA GLY A 34 20.28 -43.80 16.13
C GLY A 34 20.91 -43.25 14.85
N ASP A 35 20.83 -44.05 13.77
CA ASP A 35 21.38 -43.66 12.48
C ASP A 35 20.83 -42.30 12.04
N GLU A 36 21.73 -41.32 11.86
CA GLU A 36 21.36 -39.95 11.56
C GLU A 36 20.65 -39.89 10.20
N GLY A 37 19.33 -39.87 10.23
CA GLY A 37 18.54 -39.47 9.11
C GLY A 37 18.88 -38.01 8.74
N LYS A 38 18.55 -37.59 7.54
CA LYS A 38 18.76 -36.21 7.12
C LYS A 38 17.80 -35.32 7.89
N ASP A 39 18.31 -34.72 8.95
CA ASP A 39 17.62 -33.67 9.66
C ASP A 39 17.75 -32.38 8.87
N SER A 40 16.65 -31.69 8.57
CA SER A 40 16.67 -30.42 7.86
C SER A 40 15.74 -29.43 8.54
N LEU A 41 16.23 -28.23 8.61
CA LEU A 41 15.47 -27.06 9.02
C LEU A 41 15.59 -26.00 7.93
N ASP A 42 14.54 -25.85 7.16
CA ASP A 42 14.49 -24.88 6.06
C ASP A 42 13.42 -23.85 6.37
N GLY A 43 13.73 -22.60 6.14
CA GLY A 43 12.73 -21.53 6.27
C GLY A 43 12.98 -20.42 5.27
N LYS A 44 11.89 -19.76 4.91
CA LYS A 44 11.90 -18.59 4.05
C LYS A 44 10.85 -17.62 4.55
N THR A 45 11.26 -16.39 4.72
CA THR A 45 10.35 -15.28 5.03
C THR A 45 10.51 -14.20 3.96
N ASN A 46 9.41 -13.70 3.46
CA ASN A 46 9.40 -12.52 2.60
C ASN A 46 8.58 -11.45 3.32
N GLU A 47 9.20 -10.32 3.57
CA GLU A 47 8.57 -9.17 4.20
C GLU A 47 8.63 -7.97 3.26
N LYS A 48 7.54 -7.21 3.19
CA LYS A 48 7.50 -5.95 2.44
C LYS A 48 7.97 -4.81 3.32
N VAL A 49 8.97 -4.10 2.85
CA VAL A 49 9.44 -2.87 3.49
C VAL A 49 9.10 -1.70 2.58
N ILE A 50 8.23 -0.81 3.04
CA ILE A 50 7.78 0.36 2.29
C ILE A 50 8.85 1.45 2.40
N ASP A 51 9.21 2.09 1.28
CA ASP A 51 10.05 3.29 1.30
C ASP A 51 9.21 4.47 1.81
N MET A 52 9.35 4.80 3.08
CA MET A 52 8.58 5.85 3.73
C MET A 52 8.89 7.26 3.23
N ASP A 53 10.03 7.49 2.58
CA ASP A 53 10.42 8.80 2.05
C ASP A 53 9.34 9.39 1.12
N TRP A 54 8.79 8.59 0.21
CA TRP A 54 7.76 9.07 -0.71
C TRP A 54 6.39 9.27 -0.03
N VAL A 55 6.09 8.45 0.97
CA VAL A 55 4.84 8.56 1.75
C VAL A 55 4.84 9.89 2.49
N GLU A 56 5.90 10.18 3.23
CA GLU A 56 6.06 11.41 4.02
C GLU A 56 6.03 12.67 3.15
N VAL A 57 6.75 12.67 2.03
CA VAL A 57 6.78 13.83 1.11
C VAL A 57 5.40 14.13 0.52
N ILE A 58 4.63 13.11 0.15
CA ILE A 58 3.29 13.33 -0.37
C ILE A 58 2.34 13.78 0.75
N GLU A 59 2.38 13.14 1.93
CA GLU A 59 1.56 13.55 3.08
C GLU A 59 1.78 15.01 3.46
N GLU A 60 3.04 15.44 3.54
CA GLU A 60 3.35 16.85 3.82
C GLU A 60 2.80 17.80 2.75
N ALA A 61 2.73 17.39 1.50
CA ALA A 61 2.25 18.24 0.41
C ALA A 61 0.71 18.36 0.37
N ILE A 62 -0.04 17.36 0.84
CA ILE A 62 -1.51 17.33 0.81
C ILE A 62 -2.16 18.62 1.36
N PRO A 63 -1.86 19.10 2.57
CA PRO A 63 -2.52 20.29 3.13
C PRO A 63 -2.20 21.57 2.34
N TYR A 64 -1.06 21.65 1.69
CA TYR A 64 -0.70 22.80 0.83
C TYR A 64 -1.41 22.73 -0.50
N ILE A 65 -1.55 21.55 -1.10
CA ILE A 65 -2.32 21.33 -2.32
C ILE A 65 -3.80 21.68 -2.08
N GLN A 66 -4.37 21.23 -0.96
CA GLN A 66 -5.73 21.57 -0.56
C GLN A 66 -5.92 23.08 -0.51
N LYS A 67 -5.04 23.81 0.19
CA LYS A 67 -5.12 25.27 0.26
C LYS A 67 -4.97 25.93 -1.10
N ALA A 68 -4.10 25.41 -1.98
CA ALA A 68 -3.95 25.94 -3.33
C ALA A 68 -5.22 25.75 -4.18
N ILE A 69 -5.92 24.63 -4.01
CA ILE A 69 -7.22 24.36 -4.64
C ILE A 69 -8.29 25.31 -4.10
N ASP A 70 -8.33 25.52 -2.78
CA ASP A 70 -9.33 26.37 -2.12
C ASP A 70 -9.19 27.86 -2.49
N GLU A 71 -7.97 28.31 -2.83
CA GLU A 71 -7.72 29.67 -3.32
C GLU A 71 -8.42 29.97 -4.66
N GLN A 72 -8.83 28.98 -5.43
CA GLN A 72 -9.60 29.04 -6.70
C GLN A 72 -9.20 30.22 -7.60
N ARG A 73 -7.96 30.26 -8.00
CA ARG A 73 -7.48 31.35 -8.86
C ARG A 73 -8.07 31.26 -10.25
N ARG A 74 -8.55 32.40 -10.75
CA ARG A 74 -9.22 32.55 -12.02
C ARG A 74 -8.76 33.82 -12.73
N PHE A 75 -8.92 33.84 -14.03
CA PHE A 75 -8.73 35.03 -14.82
C PHE A 75 -10.00 35.30 -15.64
N ILE A 76 -10.16 36.57 -16.03
CA ILE A 76 -11.26 36.98 -16.87
C ILE A 76 -10.82 36.84 -18.33
N LYS A 77 -11.42 35.90 -19.05
CA LYS A 77 -11.22 35.71 -20.48
C LYS A 77 -12.22 36.62 -21.22
N GLN A 78 -11.71 37.41 -22.14
CA GLN A 78 -12.56 38.16 -23.06
C GLN A 78 -12.81 37.31 -24.32
N ILE A 79 -14.06 37.16 -24.67
CA ILE A 79 -14.49 36.43 -25.85
C ILE A 79 -15.21 37.43 -26.78
N ASP A 80 -14.61 37.56 -27.96
CA ASP A 80 -15.13 38.44 -29.01
C ASP A 80 -16.13 37.67 -29.87
N ASN A 81 -17.42 38.00 -29.74
CA ASN A 81 -18.50 37.37 -30.48
C ASN A 81 -19.18 38.37 -31.41
N VAL A 82 -19.31 38.03 -32.70
CA VAL A 82 -20.12 38.82 -33.65
C VAL A 82 -21.54 38.27 -33.65
N VAL A 83 -22.47 39.03 -33.09
CA VAL A 83 -23.89 38.64 -32.94
C VAL A 83 -24.79 39.60 -33.70
N ARG A 84 -26.06 39.20 -33.95
CA ARG A 84 -27.08 40.13 -34.47
C ARG A 84 -27.30 41.22 -33.44
N VAL A 85 -27.58 42.46 -33.94
CA VAL A 85 -27.72 43.63 -33.08
C VAL A 85 -28.79 43.44 -32.00
N GLU A 86 -29.85 42.67 -32.31
CA GLU A 86 -30.97 42.38 -31.39
C GLU A 86 -30.51 41.46 -30.20
N LEU A 87 -29.42 40.71 -30.40
CA LEU A 87 -28.87 39.78 -29.41
C LEU A 87 -27.70 40.40 -28.65
N ALA A 88 -27.28 41.60 -28.99
CA ALA A 88 -26.14 42.26 -28.38
C ALA A 88 -26.47 42.71 -26.96
N LYS A 89 -25.83 42.12 -25.94
CA LYS A 89 -26.03 42.49 -24.53
C LYS A 89 -25.29 43.77 -24.16
N GLN A 90 -24.09 43.97 -24.75
CA GLN A 90 -23.24 45.11 -24.46
C GLN A 90 -22.47 45.53 -25.71
N VAL A 91 -22.51 46.81 -26.06
CA VAL A 91 -21.77 47.40 -27.15
C VAL A 91 -20.81 48.44 -26.59
N GLY A 92 -19.54 48.39 -26.98
CA GLY A 92 -18.49 49.27 -26.48
C GLY A 92 -17.72 49.96 -27.63
N PRO A 93 -16.69 50.76 -27.29
CA PRO A 93 -15.87 51.44 -28.30
C PRO A 93 -15.23 50.49 -29.31
N ASP A 94 -14.85 49.29 -28.85
CA ASP A 94 -14.22 48.27 -29.72
C ASP A 94 -15.22 47.66 -30.72
N SER A 95 -16.51 47.57 -30.34
CA SER A 95 -17.58 47.18 -31.24
C SER A 95 -17.75 48.18 -32.40
N VAL A 96 -17.64 49.48 -32.07
CA VAL A 96 -17.70 50.56 -33.07
C VAL A 96 -16.51 50.50 -34.01
N LYS A 97 -15.29 50.35 -33.49
CA LYS A 97 -14.09 50.18 -34.31
C LYS A 97 -14.20 48.97 -35.24
N HIS A 98 -14.67 47.85 -34.69
CA HIS A 98 -14.87 46.62 -35.45
C HIS A 98 -15.90 46.83 -36.59
N LEU A 99 -17.00 47.53 -36.31
CA LEU A 99 -18.03 47.86 -37.31
C LEU A 99 -17.45 48.75 -38.42
N ALA A 100 -16.63 49.74 -38.10
CA ALA A 100 -15.95 50.59 -39.06
C ALA A 100 -15.00 49.84 -39.98
N GLN A 101 -14.39 48.74 -39.48
CA GLN A 101 -13.53 47.88 -40.27
C GLN A 101 -14.30 46.82 -41.09
N HIS A 102 -15.56 46.51 -40.72
CA HIS A 102 -16.39 45.48 -41.32
C HIS A 102 -17.71 46.04 -41.79
N THR A 103 -17.68 46.88 -42.83
CA THR A 103 -18.83 47.58 -43.38
C THR A 103 -19.94 46.65 -43.90
N ASN A 104 -19.65 45.41 -44.20
CA ASN A 104 -20.62 44.35 -44.54
C ASN A 104 -21.59 44.01 -43.39
N PHE A 105 -21.32 44.45 -42.17
CA PHE A 105 -22.24 44.34 -41.02
C PHE A 105 -23.19 45.54 -40.87
N ILE A 106 -23.11 46.50 -41.76
CA ILE A 106 -24.00 47.65 -41.80
C ILE A 106 -25.18 47.30 -42.68
N ALA A 107 -26.41 47.40 -42.13
CA ALA A 107 -27.67 47.18 -42.89
C ALA A 107 -28.10 48.40 -43.60
N LYS A 108 -27.99 49.61 -42.97
CA LYS A 108 -28.47 50.88 -43.52
C LYS A 108 -27.67 52.07 -43.03
N VAL A 109 -27.48 53.08 -43.86
CA VAL A 109 -26.87 54.37 -43.49
C VAL A 109 -27.85 55.47 -43.91
N GLU A 110 -28.29 56.26 -42.93
CA GLU A 110 -29.18 57.39 -43.16
C GLU A 110 -28.56 58.66 -42.54
N GLY A 111 -27.90 59.46 -43.38
CA GLY A 111 -27.17 60.64 -42.93
C GLY A 111 -26.02 60.20 -42.01
N ASP A 112 -26.04 60.71 -40.79
CA ASP A 112 -25.05 60.39 -39.75
C ASP A 112 -25.38 59.09 -38.92
N MET A 113 -26.60 58.52 -39.22
CA MET A 113 -27.05 57.33 -38.49
C MET A 113 -26.65 56.03 -39.22
N VAL A 114 -25.94 55.13 -38.52
CA VAL A 114 -25.57 53.83 -39.03
C VAL A 114 -26.33 52.74 -38.26
N THR A 115 -27.11 51.93 -39.01
CA THR A 115 -27.85 50.81 -38.46
C THR A 115 -27.13 49.50 -38.80
N PRO A 116 -26.48 48.84 -37.84
CA PRO A 116 -25.82 47.56 -38.06
C PRO A 116 -26.81 46.40 -38.06
N ASN A 117 -26.56 45.32 -38.80
CA ASN A 117 -27.26 44.05 -38.67
C ASN A 117 -26.51 43.06 -37.72
N LYS A 118 -25.20 43.26 -37.59
CA LYS A 118 -24.35 42.53 -36.67
C LYS A 118 -23.39 43.47 -35.96
N VAL A 119 -23.04 43.14 -34.73
CA VAL A 119 -22.11 43.91 -33.91
C VAL A 119 -21.21 42.99 -33.10
N LEU A 120 -19.97 43.42 -32.90
CA LEU A 120 -19.06 42.75 -32.00
C LEU A 120 -19.52 43.00 -30.56
N THR A 121 -19.70 41.93 -29.81
CA THR A 121 -19.88 41.96 -28.34
C THR A 121 -18.70 41.34 -27.66
N ILE A 122 -18.24 41.94 -26.56
CA ILE A 122 -17.18 41.44 -25.75
C ILE A 122 -17.82 40.81 -24.51
N GLU A 123 -17.84 39.48 -24.48
CA GLU A 123 -18.30 38.76 -23.32
C GLU A 123 -17.09 38.48 -22.40
N ARG A 124 -17.31 38.57 -21.10
CA ARG A 124 -16.30 38.29 -20.09
C ARG A 124 -16.69 37.01 -19.38
N GLU A 125 -15.87 35.98 -19.56
CA GLU A 125 -16.02 34.71 -18.85
C GLU A 125 -14.91 34.49 -17.86
N GLU A 126 -15.26 34.00 -16.69
CA GLU A 126 -14.26 33.53 -15.72
C GLU A 126 -13.70 32.18 -16.18
N SER A 127 -12.39 32.08 -16.23
CA SER A 127 -11.73 30.86 -16.61
C SER A 127 -10.74 30.44 -15.51
N PHE A 128 -10.79 29.18 -15.13
CA PHE A 128 -9.85 28.57 -14.21
C PHE A 128 -8.64 27.94 -14.91
N ALA A 129 -8.61 27.96 -16.25
CA ALA A 129 -7.56 27.34 -17.07
C ALA A 129 -6.25 28.14 -17.07
N ILE A 130 -5.83 28.63 -15.90
CA ILE A 130 -4.51 29.27 -15.74
C ILE A 130 -3.42 28.21 -15.64
N TYR A 131 -2.20 28.61 -15.98
CA TYR A 131 -1.05 27.71 -16.02
C TYR A 131 -0.83 26.99 -14.68
N GLU A 132 -0.91 27.71 -13.57
CA GLU A 132 -0.67 27.21 -12.22
C GLU A 132 -1.72 26.17 -11.79
N ASN A 133 -2.99 26.39 -12.12
CA ASN A 133 -4.03 25.40 -11.83
C ASN A 133 -3.80 24.11 -12.68
N ARG A 134 -3.36 24.26 -13.93
CA ARG A 134 -2.99 23.12 -14.76
C ARG A 134 -1.78 22.38 -14.22
N VAL A 135 -0.80 23.09 -13.63
CA VAL A 135 0.33 22.46 -12.90
C VAL A 135 -0.19 21.63 -11.73
N LEU A 136 -1.11 22.17 -10.90
CA LEU A 136 -1.70 21.43 -9.79
C LEU A 136 -2.45 20.18 -10.29
N MET A 137 -3.29 20.31 -11.29
CA MET A 137 -4.03 19.18 -11.86
C MET A 137 -3.09 18.07 -12.35
N THR A 138 -2.06 18.47 -13.11
CA THR A 138 -1.07 17.52 -13.63
C THR A 138 -0.31 16.84 -12.50
N LEU A 139 0.08 17.61 -11.48
CA LEU A 139 0.77 17.09 -10.30
C LEU A 139 -0.08 16.06 -9.56
N ILE A 140 -1.35 16.38 -9.28
CA ILE A 140 -2.27 15.50 -8.55
C ILE A 140 -2.47 14.19 -9.33
N ARG A 141 -2.66 14.26 -10.65
CA ARG A 141 -2.77 13.06 -11.51
C ARG A 141 -1.50 12.21 -11.48
N ARG A 142 -0.34 12.84 -11.56
CA ARG A 142 0.95 12.12 -11.51
C ARG A 142 1.18 11.50 -10.15
N ALA A 143 0.86 12.23 -9.06
CA ALA A 143 0.98 11.70 -7.71
C ALA A 143 0.02 10.53 -7.49
N LEU A 144 -1.23 10.64 -7.94
CA LEU A 144 -2.20 9.55 -7.83
C LEU A 144 -1.76 8.33 -8.64
N TYR A 145 -1.29 8.52 -9.88
CA TYR A 145 -0.77 7.42 -10.68
C TYR A 145 0.42 6.72 -10.00
N PHE A 146 1.33 7.50 -9.43
CA PHE A 146 2.48 6.97 -8.70
C PHE A 146 2.06 6.17 -7.46
N VAL A 147 1.09 6.69 -6.69
CA VAL A 147 0.56 6.01 -5.50
C VAL A 147 -0.20 4.74 -5.89
N ASP A 148 -1.05 4.80 -6.93
CA ASP A 148 -1.82 3.65 -7.40
C ASP A 148 -0.92 2.53 -7.94
N ASP A 149 0.12 2.87 -8.68
CA ASP A 149 1.08 1.91 -9.23
C ASP A 149 1.84 1.18 -8.10
N ASN A 150 2.34 1.93 -7.11
CA ASN A 150 3.02 1.33 -5.96
C ASN A 150 2.05 0.53 -5.08
N TYR A 151 0.86 1.05 -4.81
CA TYR A 151 -0.16 0.37 -4.02
C TYR A 151 -0.60 -0.95 -4.67
N SER A 152 -0.83 -0.96 -5.98
CA SER A 152 -1.20 -2.17 -6.72
C SER A 152 -0.09 -3.22 -6.63
N LYS A 153 1.16 -2.83 -6.91
CA LYS A 153 2.31 -3.74 -6.82
C LYS A 153 2.52 -4.30 -5.42
N MET A 154 2.29 -3.47 -4.39
CA MET A 154 2.37 -3.93 -3.00
C MET A 154 1.24 -4.90 -2.63
N LYS A 155 0.04 -4.71 -3.18
CA LYS A 155 -1.09 -5.61 -2.92
C LYS A 155 -0.88 -6.98 -3.54
N ASP A 156 -0.24 -7.05 -4.70
CA ASP A 156 0.00 -8.31 -5.41
C ASP A 156 1.10 -9.19 -4.75
N VAL A 157 1.86 -8.63 -3.81
CA VAL A 157 2.88 -9.39 -3.06
C VAL A 157 2.33 -9.73 -1.69
N THR A 158 2.29 -10.99 -1.34
CA THR A 158 1.92 -11.47 -0.01
C THR A 158 3.14 -11.53 0.92
N ASN A 159 2.94 -11.29 2.22
CA ASN A 159 3.95 -11.61 3.21
C ASN A 159 3.87 -13.12 3.46
N ASP A 160 4.82 -13.85 2.91
CA ASP A 160 4.83 -15.30 3.00
C ASP A 160 5.90 -15.75 3.99
N SER A 161 5.53 -16.60 4.92
CA SER A 161 6.49 -17.33 5.72
C SER A 161 6.30 -18.83 5.51
N TYR A 162 7.41 -19.50 5.30
CA TYR A 162 7.49 -20.95 5.14
C TYR A 162 8.53 -21.50 6.09
N ASN A 163 8.14 -22.42 6.96
CA ASN A 163 9.04 -23.11 7.85
C ASN A 163 8.81 -24.61 7.70
N ASN A 164 9.84 -25.34 7.40
CA ASN A 164 9.83 -26.80 7.28
C ASN A 164 10.90 -27.41 8.17
N MET A 165 10.44 -28.28 9.06
CA MET A 165 11.33 -29.08 9.91
C MET A 165 11.06 -30.55 9.62
N LYS A 166 12.10 -31.29 9.24
CA LYS A 166 12.03 -32.71 8.98
C LYS A 166 13.08 -33.47 9.79
N ILE A 167 12.61 -34.43 10.55
CA ILE A 167 13.47 -35.35 11.32
C ILE A 167 13.05 -36.78 11.03
N THR A 168 14.02 -37.64 10.77
CA THR A 168 13.79 -39.06 10.55
C THR A 168 14.76 -39.87 11.38
N ARG A 169 14.29 -40.83 12.15
CA ARG A 169 15.11 -41.75 12.95
C ARG A 169 14.66 -43.18 12.73
N HIS A 170 15.64 -44.04 12.57
CA HIS A 170 15.51 -45.50 12.51
C HIS A 170 16.22 -46.10 13.72
N LEU A 171 15.48 -46.83 14.54
CA LEU A 171 16.00 -47.42 15.75
C LEU A 171 15.79 -48.94 15.75
N GLU A 172 16.81 -49.70 15.97
CA GLU A 172 16.74 -51.14 16.22
C GLU A 172 16.88 -51.40 17.74
N LEU A 173 15.78 -51.77 18.37
CA LEU A 173 15.69 -52.04 19.79
C LEU A 173 15.46 -53.54 20.01
N ASN A 174 16.53 -54.31 20.22
CA ASN A 174 16.50 -55.76 20.38
C ASN A 174 15.75 -56.49 19.23
N ASP A 175 14.47 -56.80 19.49
CA ASP A 175 13.60 -57.53 18.55
C ASP A 175 12.58 -56.61 17.86
N LYS A 176 12.70 -55.29 18.05
CA LYS A 176 11.77 -54.27 17.51
C LYS A 176 12.50 -53.24 16.69
N VAL A 177 11.86 -52.86 15.60
CA VAL A 177 12.30 -51.75 14.78
C VAL A 177 11.31 -50.61 14.97
N LEU A 178 11.83 -49.40 15.23
CA LEU A 178 11.03 -48.19 15.35
C LEU A 178 11.48 -47.18 14.29
N ASP A 179 10.55 -46.83 13.41
CA ASP A 179 10.76 -45.77 12.45
C ASP A 179 9.95 -44.53 12.86
N PHE A 180 10.65 -43.45 13.08
CA PHE A 180 10.04 -42.16 13.38
C PHE A 180 10.32 -41.17 12.28
N SER A 181 9.29 -40.47 11.83
CA SER A 181 9.40 -39.35 10.92
C SER A 181 8.48 -38.23 11.40
N ILE A 182 9.07 -37.08 11.66
CA ILE A 182 8.34 -35.84 11.91
C ILE A 182 8.59 -34.92 10.73
N ASN A 183 7.52 -34.45 10.12
CA ASN A 183 7.55 -33.43 9.10
C ASN A 183 6.58 -32.32 9.55
N TYR A 184 7.13 -31.20 9.96
CA TYR A 184 6.37 -30.02 10.36
C TYR A 184 6.52 -28.95 9.28
N VAL A 185 5.42 -28.60 8.66
CA VAL A 185 5.35 -27.51 7.68
C VAL A 185 4.40 -26.45 8.22
N ASN A 186 4.89 -25.24 8.32
CA ASN A 186 4.10 -24.08 8.68
C ASN A 186 4.22 -23.04 7.56
N GLU A 187 3.11 -22.81 6.89
CA GLU A 187 2.99 -21.81 5.84
C GLU A 187 2.01 -20.75 6.31
N SER A 188 2.39 -19.49 6.24
CA SER A 188 1.47 -18.39 6.47
C SER A 188 1.49 -17.45 5.28
N HIS A 189 0.29 -17.08 4.83
CA HIS A 189 0.06 -16.10 3.80
C HIS A 189 -0.75 -14.97 4.44
N GLU A 190 -0.13 -13.81 4.58
CA GLU A 190 -0.82 -12.61 5.04
C GLU A 190 -1.38 -11.86 3.83
N GLU A 191 -2.66 -12.04 3.55
CA GLU A 191 -3.37 -11.17 2.60
C GLU A 191 -3.67 -9.82 3.28
N LEU A 192 -3.38 -8.74 2.55
CA LEU A 192 -3.77 -7.40 3.00
C LEU A 192 -5.30 -7.29 2.92
N ALA A 193 -5.95 -7.22 4.06
CA ALA A 193 -7.39 -7.04 4.14
C ALA A 193 -7.83 -5.75 3.44
N ASP A 194 -8.75 -5.87 2.49
CA ASP A 194 -9.33 -4.73 1.76
C ASP A 194 -10.30 -3.91 2.62
N ASP A 195 -10.89 -4.53 3.65
CA ASP A 195 -11.88 -3.93 4.52
C ASP A 195 -11.31 -3.81 5.95
N LEU A 196 -10.79 -2.64 6.28
CA LEU A 196 -10.63 -2.24 7.66
C LEU A 196 -11.75 -1.27 8.00
N ASP A 197 -12.77 -1.77 8.71
CA ASP A 197 -13.51 -0.94 9.64
C ASP A 197 -12.48 -0.29 10.57
N VAL A 198 -12.38 1.03 10.46
CA VAL A 198 -11.43 1.85 11.22
C VAL A 198 -11.81 1.73 12.69
N LEU A 199 -11.25 0.75 13.35
CA LEU A 199 -11.17 0.74 14.80
C LEU A 199 -10.04 1.68 15.19
N ASP A 200 -10.32 2.60 16.10
CA ASP A 200 -9.38 3.53 16.72
C ASP A 200 -8.06 2.85 17.08
N VAL A 201 -7.07 2.99 16.21
CA VAL A 201 -5.70 2.59 16.48
C VAL A 201 -4.88 3.87 16.51
N GLU A 202 -4.24 4.15 17.62
CA GLU A 202 -3.42 5.36 17.84
C GLU A 202 -2.23 5.47 16.87
N GLU A 203 -1.84 4.38 16.21
CA GLU A 203 -0.84 4.36 15.15
C GLU A 203 -1.42 3.73 13.89
N LEU A 204 -1.52 4.53 12.83
CA LEU A 204 -1.90 4.05 11.50
C LEU A 204 -0.79 3.17 10.93
N SER A 205 -1.17 2.03 10.39
CA SER A 205 -0.23 1.23 9.60
C SER A 205 0.24 2.03 8.36
N ASP A 206 1.43 1.74 7.88
CA ASP A 206 1.99 2.40 6.68
C ASP A 206 1.05 2.25 5.48
N PHE A 207 0.34 1.15 5.40
CA PHE A 207 -0.69 0.90 4.38
C PHE A 207 -1.89 1.84 4.50
N ASP A 208 -2.33 2.13 5.73
CA ASP A 208 -3.45 3.05 5.97
C ASP A 208 -3.07 4.49 5.64
N ARG A 209 -1.81 4.86 5.85
CA ARG A 209 -1.27 6.15 5.41
C ARG A 209 -1.34 6.27 3.90
N ILE A 210 -0.92 5.25 3.16
CA ILE A 210 -1.00 5.22 1.69
C ILE A 210 -2.46 5.30 1.21
N ARG A 211 -3.39 4.57 1.85
CA ARG A 211 -4.83 4.65 1.53
C ARG A 211 -5.38 6.06 1.75
N LYS A 212 -4.99 6.75 2.83
CA LYS A 212 -5.40 8.13 3.10
C LYS A 212 -4.87 9.09 2.04
N ILE A 213 -3.60 8.97 1.65
CA ILE A 213 -3.01 9.75 0.56
C ILE A 213 -3.82 9.54 -0.72
N ARG A 214 -4.11 8.30 -1.08
CA ARG A 214 -4.87 7.93 -2.27
C ARG A 214 -6.27 8.53 -2.26
N SER A 215 -6.97 8.45 -1.12
CA SER A 215 -8.30 9.05 -0.94
C SER A 215 -8.25 10.56 -1.12
N ALA A 216 -7.31 11.25 -0.46
CA ALA A 216 -7.15 12.70 -0.56
C ALA A 216 -6.88 13.17 -2.00
N LEU A 217 -5.98 12.48 -2.72
CA LEU A 217 -5.69 12.82 -4.12
C LEU A 217 -6.90 12.61 -5.04
N ASN A 218 -7.71 11.57 -4.81
CA ASN A 218 -8.96 11.35 -5.53
C ASN A 218 -10.00 12.43 -5.21
N GLU A 219 -10.11 12.84 -3.95
CA GLU A 219 -11.00 13.93 -3.54
C GLU A 219 -10.60 15.23 -4.23
N PHE A 220 -9.31 15.54 -4.33
CA PHE A 220 -8.83 16.73 -5.04
C PHE A 220 -9.25 16.73 -6.50
N LEU A 221 -9.12 15.62 -7.23
CA LEU A 221 -9.55 15.51 -8.62
C LEU A 221 -11.07 15.68 -8.78
N ASN A 222 -11.84 15.42 -7.74
CA ASN A 222 -13.29 15.57 -7.72
C ASN A 222 -13.77 16.99 -7.34
N THR A 223 -12.87 17.91 -7.01
CA THR A 223 -13.22 19.31 -6.72
C THR A 223 -13.75 20.04 -7.98
N GLN A 224 -14.53 21.08 -7.77
CA GLN A 224 -15.10 21.87 -8.88
C GLN A 224 -13.99 22.41 -9.78
N LEU A 225 -12.92 23.00 -9.18
CA LEU A 225 -11.79 23.54 -9.91
C LEU A 225 -11.18 22.50 -10.86
N MET A 226 -10.89 21.30 -10.34
CA MET A 226 -10.24 20.25 -11.13
C MET A 226 -11.16 19.70 -12.23
N ARG A 227 -12.47 19.61 -11.98
CA ARG A 227 -13.45 19.19 -13.01
C ARG A 227 -13.53 20.20 -14.16
N GLU A 228 -13.48 21.48 -13.87
CA GLU A 228 -13.54 22.52 -14.89
C GLU A 228 -12.31 22.54 -15.80
N ILE A 229 -11.12 22.31 -15.21
CA ILE A 229 -9.86 22.27 -15.97
C ILE A 229 -9.49 20.88 -16.48
N ALA A 230 -10.31 19.86 -16.22
CA ALA A 230 -10.01 18.46 -16.57
C ALA A 230 -9.77 18.22 -18.07
N LYS A 231 -10.32 19.08 -18.93
CA LYS A 231 -10.18 19.03 -20.39
C LYS A 231 -8.94 19.76 -20.91
N GLU A 232 -8.31 20.56 -20.05
CA GLU A 232 -7.11 21.29 -20.43
C GLU A 232 -5.91 20.35 -20.56
N PRO A 233 -4.98 20.64 -21.49
CA PRO A 233 -3.82 19.82 -21.67
C PRO A 233 -2.91 19.84 -20.45
N GLU A 234 -2.34 18.69 -20.13
CA GLU A 234 -1.38 18.55 -19.03
C GLU A 234 -0.11 19.36 -19.27
N VAL A 235 0.50 19.80 -18.18
CA VAL A 235 1.76 20.54 -18.23
C VAL A 235 2.92 19.56 -18.36
N ARG A 236 3.79 19.82 -19.35
CA ARG A 236 4.98 18.99 -19.57
C ARG A 236 6.21 19.63 -18.90
N PRO A 237 7.14 18.79 -18.39
CA PRO A 237 8.44 19.30 -17.94
C PRO A 237 9.24 19.93 -19.10
N PRO A 238 10.10 20.94 -18.84
CA PRO A 238 10.32 21.58 -17.54
C PRO A 238 9.22 22.58 -17.17
N LEU A 239 8.95 22.73 -15.84
CA LEU A 239 7.98 23.71 -15.37
C LEU A 239 8.41 25.15 -15.65
N THR A 240 7.51 25.95 -16.20
CA THR A 240 7.72 27.41 -16.30
C THR A 240 7.57 28.05 -14.93
N GLN A 241 8.63 28.66 -14.43
CA GLN A 241 8.68 29.26 -13.10
C GLN A 241 7.97 30.61 -13.08
N THR A 242 6.66 30.60 -12.81
CA THR A 242 5.89 31.83 -12.62
C THR A 242 6.13 32.46 -11.25
N ASN A 243 5.80 33.74 -11.10
CA ASN A 243 5.90 34.42 -9.80
C ASN A 243 5.07 33.73 -8.70
N LEU A 244 3.93 33.14 -9.08
CA LEU A 244 3.05 32.43 -8.16
C LEU A 244 3.71 31.15 -7.65
N LEU A 245 4.25 30.32 -8.55
CA LEU A 245 4.95 29.10 -8.20
C LEU A 245 6.17 29.34 -7.31
N LYS A 246 6.84 30.52 -7.43
CA LYS A 246 8.00 30.88 -6.64
C LYS A 246 7.66 31.48 -5.27
N LYS A 247 6.60 32.29 -5.17
CA LYS A 247 6.35 33.14 -3.98
C LYS A 247 5.25 32.60 -3.07
N ASN A 248 4.25 31.90 -3.62
CA ASN A 248 3.16 31.36 -2.81
C ASN A 248 3.62 30.06 -2.14
N PRO A 249 3.54 29.92 -0.81
CA PRO A 249 4.02 28.74 -0.09
C PRO A 249 3.30 27.46 -0.51
N ASN A 250 2.00 27.54 -0.84
CA ASN A 250 1.22 26.39 -1.24
C ASN A 250 1.69 25.83 -2.61
N PHE A 251 1.90 26.73 -3.56
CA PHE A 251 2.43 26.35 -4.87
C PHE A 251 3.92 25.96 -4.84
N LYS A 252 4.70 26.58 -3.95
CA LYS A 252 6.09 26.17 -3.76
C LYS A 252 6.21 24.73 -3.30
N LYS A 253 5.39 24.31 -2.30
CA LYS A 253 5.38 22.92 -1.84
C LYS A 253 4.89 21.96 -2.94
N ALA A 254 3.93 22.37 -3.76
CA ALA A 254 3.52 21.61 -4.94
C ALA A 254 4.67 21.43 -5.96
N VAL A 255 5.49 22.45 -6.19
CA VAL A 255 6.68 22.34 -7.05
C VAL A 255 7.75 21.44 -6.44
N GLU A 256 7.93 21.48 -5.12
CA GLU A 256 8.84 20.57 -4.41
C GLU A 256 8.41 19.10 -4.62
N LEU A 257 7.12 18.80 -4.44
CA LEU A 257 6.58 17.48 -4.72
C LEU A 257 6.75 17.09 -6.19
N TRP A 258 6.52 18.02 -7.14
CA TRP A 258 6.76 17.77 -8.55
C TRP A 258 8.20 17.33 -8.83
N ASN A 259 9.17 18.08 -8.30
CA ASN A 259 10.59 17.79 -8.48
C ASN A 259 10.98 16.47 -7.81
N PHE A 260 10.38 16.17 -6.65
CA PHE A 260 10.56 14.89 -5.98
C PHE A 260 10.11 13.73 -6.88
N LEU A 261 8.89 13.77 -7.42
CA LEU A 261 8.36 12.74 -8.31
C LEU A 261 9.19 12.60 -9.61
N ASP A 262 9.76 13.68 -10.13
CA ASP A 262 10.66 13.64 -11.30
C ASP A 262 12.01 12.99 -10.99
N SER A 263 12.50 13.15 -9.78
CA SER A 263 13.80 12.62 -9.34
C SER A 263 13.71 11.22 -8.74
N TYR A 264 12.53 10.81 -8.28
CA TYR A 264 12.32 9.53 -7.63
C TYR A 264 12.36 8.39 -8.67
N LYS A 265 13.39 7.55 -8.59
CA LYS A 265 13.64 6.44 -9.53
C LYS A 265 13.74 5.09 -8.81
N ARG A 266 13.53 5.08 -7.50
CA ARG A 266 13.56 3.87 -6.69
C ARG A 266 12.21 3.15 -6.75
N PRO A 267 12.15 1.84 -6.49
CA PRO A 267 10.88 1.18 -6.22
C PRO A 267 10.28 1.79 -4.92
N GLY A 268 8.95 1.92 -4.87
CA GLY A 268 8.26 2.47 -3.70
C GLY A 268 8.25 1.54 -2.49
N PHE A 269 8.73 0.31 -2.66
CA PHE A 269 8.89 -0.71 -1.62
C PHE A 269 9.96 -1.72 -2.05
N GLU A 270 10.49 -2.45 -1.08
CA GLU A 270 11.41 -3.55 -1.28
C GLU A 270 10.84 -4.83 -0.67
N ILE A 271 11.20 -5.98 -1.22
CA ILE A 271 10.91 -7.28 -0.64
C ILE A 271 12.20 -7.74 0.02
N VAL A 272 12.20 -7.80 1.34
CA VAL A 272 13.30 -8.35 2.11
C VAL A 272 12.96 -9.80 2.41
N GLY A 273 13.79 -10.72 1.89
CA GLY A 273 13.63 -12.14 2.10
C GLY A 273 14.79 -12.69 2.90
N GLU A 274 14.50 -13.46 3.95
CA GLU A 274 15.48 -14.28 4.63
C GLU A 274 15.22 -15.75 4.30
N GLU A 275 16.21 -16.44 3.80
CA GLU A 275 16.19 -17.87 3.57
C GLU A 275 17.26 -18.51 4.45
N TYR A 276 16.84 -19.43 5.30
CA TYR A 276 17.78 -20.21 6.08
C TYR A 276 17.65 -21.68 5.75
N LYS A 277 18.80 -22.31 5.60
CA LYS A 277 18.95 -23.75 5.45
C LYS A 277 20.05 -24.19 6.38
N GLY A 278 19.78 -25.14 7.22
CA GLY A 278 20.81 -25.57 8.13
C GLY A 278 20.45 -26.79 8.94
N ASP A 279 21.44 -27.25 9.70
CA ASP A 279 21.27 -28.30 10.68
C ASP A 279 20.55 -27.70 11.91
N MET A 280 19.69 -28.51 12.51
CA MET A 280 19.05 -28.10 13.77
C MET A 280 20.09 -27.97 14.88
N SER A 281 19.91 -26.94 15.73
CA SER A 281 20.71 -26.84 16.95
C SER A 281 20.47 -28.07 17.86
N GLU A 282 21.46 -28.42 18.66
CA GLU A 282 21.33 -29.54 19.60
C GLU A 282 20.17 -29.35 20.60
N GLU A 283 19.84 -28.12 20.96
CA GLU A 283 18.70 -27.84 21.83
C GLU A 283 17.37 -28.19 21.15
N ILE A 284 17.19 -27.79 19.89
CA ILE A 284 15.99 -28.13 19.10
C ILE A 284 15.89 -29.63 18.90
N LYS A 285 17.03 -30.31 18.61
CA LYS A 285 17.06 -31.78 18.49
C LYS A 285 16.61 -32.47 19.78
N GLN A 286 17.09 -32.00 20.94
CA GLN A 286 16.69 -32.56 22.24
C GLN A 286 15.17 -32.42 22.48
N ASP A 287 14.59 -31.28 22.20
CA ASP A 287 13.15 -31.08 22.35
C ASP A 287 12.32 -31.97 21.41
N VAL A 288 12.82 -32.18 20.19
CA VAL A 288 12.17 -33.08 19.24
C VAL A 288 12.32 -34.55 19.68
N TYR A 289 13.48 -34.97 20.16
CA TYR A 289 13.67 -36.32 20.70
C TYR A 289 12.77 -36.58 21.91
N PHE A 290 12.64 -35.56 22.77
CA PHE A 290 11.70 -35.63 23.87
C PHE A 290 10.27 -35.86 23.37
N SER A 291 9.84 -35.09 22.37
CA SER A 291 8.50 -35.25 21.76
C SER A 291 8.31 -36.62 21.11
N MET A 292 9.30 -37.14 20.43
CA MET A 292 9.31 -38.50 19.84
C MET A 292 9.16 -39.57 20.91
N GLY A 293 9.95 -39.48 21.96
CA GLY A 293 9.89 -40.40 23.09
C GLY A 293 8.54 -40.39 23.80
N PHE A 294 7.96 -39.20 23.97
CA PHE A 294 6.64 -39.06 24.55
C PHE A 294 5.55 -39.66 23.65
N GLN A 295 5.58 -39.43 22.34
CA GLN A 295 4.66 -40.06 21.39
C GLN A 295 4.78 -41.59 21.41
N HIS A 296 6.01 -42.11 21.43
CA HIS A 296 6.24 -43.55 21.55
C HIS A 296 5.62 -44.10 22.86
N PHE A 297 5.81 -43.41 23.98
CA PHE A 297 5.22 -43.79 25.26
C PHE A 297 3.69 -43.84 25.18
N ILE A 298 3.04 -42.82 24.64
CA ILE A 298 1.58 -42.79 24.45
C ILE A 298 1.13 -43.95 23.55
N MET A 299 1.80 -44.21 22.44
CA MET A 299 1.46 -45.30 21.53
C MET A 299 1.60 -46.66 22.23
N THR A 300 2.63 -46.85 23.02
CA THR A 300 2.82 -48.08 23.82
C THR A 300 1.69 -48.28 24.82
N LEU A 301 1.26 -47.19 25.50
CA LEU A 301 0.13 -47.23 26.44
C LEU A 301 -1.18 -47.58 25.73
N THR A 302 -1.41 -47.03 24.55
CA THR A 302 -2.66 -47.24 23.78
C THR A 302 -2.74 -48.62 23.14
N THR A 303 -1.58 -49.17 22.76
CA THR A 303 -1.49 -50.48 22.09
C THR A 303 -1.37 -51.67 23.06
N ASN A 304 -1.03 -51.40 24.32
CA ASN A 304 -0.92 -52.45 25.35
C ASN A 304 -2.10 -52.41 26.33
N PRO A 305 -3.07 -53.37 26.19
CA PRO A 305 -4.27 -53.40 27.03
C PRO A 305 -3.97 -53.54 28.53
N GLY A 306 -2.87 -54.22 28.88
CA GLY A 306 -2.47 -54.41 30.30
C GLY A 306 -2.06 -53.11 30.99
N LEU A 307 -1.28 -52.26 30.30
CA LEU A 307 -0.87 -50.94 30.81
C LEU A 307 -2.04 -49.96 30.86
N ARG A 308 -2.96 -50.02 29.91
CA ARG A 308 -4.16 -49.17 29.88
C ARG A 308 -5.04 -49.40 31.08
N ASN A 309 -5.24 -50.67 31.50
CA ASN A 309 -6.02 -51.04 32.66
C ASN A 309 -5.39 -50.58 34.00
N LEU A 310 -4.05 -50.54 34.09
CA LEU A 310 -3.36 -50.01 35.26
C LEU A 310 -3.55 -48.51 35.46
N LEU A 311 -3.62 -47.74 34.35
CA LEU A 311 -3.86 -46.29 34.40
C LEU A 311 -5.32 -45.92 34.72
N GLN A 312 -6.28 -46.81 34.44
CA GLN A 312 -7.71 -46.60 34.73
C GLN A 312 -8.09 -46.99 36.18
N GLN A 313 -7.21 -47.65 36.92
CA GLN A 313 -7.45 -48.08 38.31
C GLN A 313 -6.95 -47.10 39.38
N LYS A 314 -6.41 -45.95 38.98
CA LYS A 314 -6.06 -44.81 39.81
C LYS A 314 -7.02 -43.64 39.55
#